data_bfec597319725a44d3a122d741bc5b37
#
_entry.id   bfec597319725a44d3a122d741bc5b37
#
_cell.length_a   1.000
_cell.length_b   1.000
_cell.length_c   1.000
_cell.angle_alpha   90.00
_cell.angle_beta   90.00
_cell.angle_gamma   90.00
#
_symmetry.space_group_name_H-M   'P 1'
#
loop_
_entity.id
_entity.type
_entity.pdbx_description
1 polymer ?
#
loop_
_entity_poly.entity_id
_entity_poly.type
_entity_poly.pdbx_seq_one_letter_code
_entity_poly.pdbx_strand_id
1 'polypeptide(L)'
;MSNKGIRELKRRKRREARKKTRKAVLLGIGVVLTLTTAKFALQKEDNYQIRRPSEYRIASGELMSNEDRQEKTSTSDVHVATEIGFNNIKIKDELKIEDSAYQDELIQYVKCLQTQYAYQFPNDYSKTDKFVKEGQYLGFYGCENGFAKVKIDDSYYYVNKYGLSKPEAGEDIKVVNGLVYVSEAYPLPANFDPGVDKTARRAFETMRQDMARVGLDLRIASDYRGYELEGKMHDAGEVDAEVAGTSEHQTGTAFDFFTEGTKYNDKFEATAEYKWLAENAYKYGFIERYPKGKENKTHHKAQAWHYRFVGVENAREMYDNNLTLEEFLKIS
;
A
#
# COMPACT_ATOMS: atom_id res chain seq x y z
N MET A 1 46.92 -16.38 -49.14
CA MET A 1 45.96 -15.58 -48.36
C MET A 1 46.69 -14.55 -47.54
N SER A 2 46.34 -13.30 -47.62
CA SER A 2 47.01 -12.26 -46.87
C SER A 2 46.68 -12.35 -45.37
N ASN A 3 47.61 -11.94 -44.50
CA ASN A 3 47.43 -11.94 -43.05
C ASN A 3 46.16 -11.16 -42.59
N LYS A 4 45.65 -10.24 -43.41
CA LYS A 4 44.44 -9.47 -43.21
C LYS A 4 43.19 -10.37 -43.36
N GLY A 5 43.14 -11.25 -44.37
CA GLY A 5 42.04 -12.18 -44.63
C GLY A 5 41.87 -13.24 -43.52
N ILE A 6 43.01 -13.73 -42.98
CA ILE A 6 42.98 -14.71 -41.87
C ILE A 6 42.42 -14.06 -40.58
N ARG A 7 42.74 -12.80 -40.29
CA ARG A 7 42.19 -12.06 -39.12
C ARG A 7 40.70 -11.79 -39.26
N GLU A 8 40.23 -11.48 -40.46
CA GLU A 8 38.78 -11.27 -40.72
C GLU A 8 37.98 -12.55 -40.59
N LEU A 9 38.49 -13.67 -41.11
CA LEU A 9 37.87 -14.97 -40.98
C LEU A 9 37.77 -15.43 -39.51
N LYS A 10 38.80 -15.19 -38.69
CA LYS A 10 38.80 -15.48 -37.26
C LYS A 10 37.76 -14.60 -36.50
N ARG A 11 37.64 -13.31 -36.88
CA ARG A 11 36.63 -12.40 -36.30
C ARG A 11 35.19 -12.86 -36.64
N ARG A 12 34.95 -13.28 -37.88
CA ARG A 12 33.63 -13.78 -38.33
C ARG A 12 33.23 -15.05 -37.60
N LYS A 13 34.15 -16.03 -37.49
CA LYS A 13 33.90 -17.27 -36.71
C LYS A 13 33.61 -16.98 -35.23
N ARG A 14 34.33 -16.04 -34.60
CA ARG A 14 34.02 -15.64 -33.19
C ARG A 14 32.69 -14.95 -33.03
N ARG A 15 32.21 -14.16 -34.00
CA ARG A 15 30.88 -13.54 -33.97
C ARG A 15 29.79 -14.59 -34.13
N GLU A 16 29.95 -15.56 -35.00
CA GLU A 16 28.98 -16.65 -35.18
C GLU A 16 28.90 -17.58 -33.96
N ALA A 17 30.05 -17.92 -33.37
CA ALA A 17 30.06 -18.67 -32.11
C ALA A 17 29.33 -17.95 -30.99
N ARG A 18 29.59 -16.64 -30.80
CA ARG A 18 28.85 -15.82 -29.78
C ARG A 18 27.33 -15.73 -30.03
N LYS A 19 26.89 -15.69 -31.32
CA LYS A 19 25.46 -15.73 -31.66
C LYS A 19 24.84 -17.10 -31.34
N LYS A 20 25.53 -18.22 -31.58
CA LYS A 20 25.07 -19.56 -31.22
C LYS A 20 24.97 -19.75 -29.70
N THR A 21 25.97 -19.28 -28.94
CA THR A 21 25.93 -19.33 -27.47
C THR A 21 24.82 -18.49 -26.89
N ARG A 22 24.59 -17.27 -27.42
CA ARG A 22 23.45 -16.44 -26.98
C ARG A 22 22.10 -17.07 -27.26
N LYS A 23 21.93 -17.73 -28.43
CA LYS A 23 20.68 -18.47 -28.73
C LYS A 23 20.49 -19.67 -27.81
N ALA A 24 21.55 -20.41 -27.49
CA ALA A 24 21.48 -21.55 -26.58
C ALA A 24 21.16 -21.13 -25.14
N VAL A 25 21.73 -20.01 -24.67
CA VAL A 25 21.43 -19.44 -23.34
C VAL A 25 19.99 -18.95 -23.27
N LEU A 26 19.48 -18.25 -24.29
CA LEU A 26 18.07 -17.81 -24.35
C LEU A 26 17.10 -18.98 -24.39
N LEU A 27 17.40 -20.06 -25.13
CA LEU A 27 16.58 -21.28 -25.13
C LEU A 27 16.64 -22.02 -23.79
N GLY A 28 17.81 -22.08 -23.13
CA GLY A 28 17.97 -22.68 -21.81
C GLY A 28 17.20 -21.93 -20.72
N ILE A 29 17.20 -20.59 -20.75
CA ILE A 29 16.42 -19.74 -19.81
C ILE A 29 14.91 -19.94 -20.07
N GLY A 30 14.47 -20.01 -21.31
CA GLY A 30 13.06 -20.26 -21.64
C GLY A 30 12.56 -21.60 -21.12
N VAL A 31 13.36 -22.66 -21.24
CA VAL A 31 13.00 -24.01 -20.75
C VAL A 31 12.98 -24.06 -19.22
N VAL A 32 13.93 -23.38 -18.54
CA VAL A 32 13.95 -23.32 -17.08
C VAL A 32 12.74 -22.52 -16.54
N LEU A 33 12.37 -21.41 -17.20
CA LEU A 33 11.18 -20.63 -16.79
C LEU A 33 9.88 -21.44 -16.99
N THR A 34 9.74 -22.18 -18.10
CA THR A 34 8.53 -23.00 -18.33
C THR A 34 8.43 -24.19 -17.38
N LEU A 35 9.56 -24.82 -17.02
CA LEU A 35 9.58 -25.90 -16.05
C LEU A 35 9.32 -25.42 -14.61
N THR A 36 9.79 -24.23 -14.24
CA THR A 36 9.51 -23.64 -12.91
C THR A 36 8.07 -23.20 -12.79
N THR A 37 7.47 -22.59 -13.81
CA THR A 37 6.05 -22.21 -13.80
C THR A 37 5.14 -23.44 -13.83
N ALA A 38 5.48 -24.50 -14.55
CA ALA A 38 4.73 -25.76 -14.53
C ALA A 38 4.83 -26.47 -13.17
N LYS A 39 6.02 -26.50 -12.52
CA LYS A 39 6.16 -27.03 -11.16
C LYS A 39 5.39 -26.22 -10.13
N PHE A 40 5.38 -24.88 -10.26
CA PHE A 40 4.62 -24.01 -9.35
C PHE A 40 3.11 -24.17 -9.53
N ALA A 41 2.63 -24.40 -10.77
CA ALA A 41 1.22 -24.67 -11.05
C ALA A 41 0.79 -26.05 -10.51
N LEU A 42 1.62 -27.09 -10.70
CA LEU A 42 1.34 -28.43 -10.17
C LEU A 42 1.40 -28.48 -8.62
N GLN A 43 2.30 -27.72 -7.99
CA GLN A 43 2.35 -27.60 -6.52
C GLN A 43 1.15 -26.80 -5.95
N LYS A 44 0.51 -25.95 -6.77
CA LYS A 44 -0.68 -25.20 -6.38
C LYS A 44 -1.96 -26.04 -6.44
N GLU A 45 -2.01 -27.03 -7.33
CA GLU A 45 -3.15 -27.96 -7.41
C GLU A 45 -3.15 -29.01 -6.28
N ASP A 46 -1.99 -29.47 -5.83
CA ASP A 46 -1.90 -30.47 -4.76
C ASP A 46 -2.22 -29.94 -3.35
N ASN A 47 -2.23 -28.58 -3.15
CA ASN A 47 -2.53 -27.98 -1.85
C ASN A 47 -3.96 -27.45 -1.69
N TYR A 48 -4.83 -27.59 -2.71
CA TYR A 48 -6.24 -27.19 -2.67
C TYR A 48 -7.20 -28.38 -2.69
N GLN A 49 -7.00 -29.34 -1.80
CA GLN A 49 -8.08 -30.23 -1.38
C GLN A 49 -8.80 -29.55 -0.20
N ILE A 50 -9.73 -28.65 -0.52
CA ILE A 50 -10.71 -28.17 0.46
C ILE A 50 -11.59 -29.38 0.79
N ARG A 51 -11.35 -30.02 1.93
CA ARG A 51 -12.28 -31.01 2.48
C ARG A 51 -13.61 -30.28 2.73
N ARG A 52 -14.63 -30.73 2.04
CA ARG A 52 -16.00 -30.22 2.25
C ARG A 52 -16.43 -30.49 3.69
N PRO A 53 -17.20 -29.59 4.33
CA PRO A 53 -17.63 -29.74 5.73
C PRO A 53 -18.53 -30.95 6.04
N SER A 54 -18.85 -31.79 5.06
CA SER A 54 -19.79 -32.93 5.20
C SER A 54 -19.19 -34.22 5.74
N GLU A 55 -17.90 -34.30 6.07
CA GLU A 55 -17.29 -35.56 6.55
C GLU A 55 -16.90 -35.60 8.02
N TYR A 56 -17.36 -34.65 8.85
CA TYR A 56 -17.30 -34.84 10.30
C TYR A 56 -18.46 -35.71 10.75
N ARG A 57 -18.29 -37.05 10.75
CA ARG A 57 -19.14 -37.95 11.51
C ARG A 57 -18.92 -37.69 12.99
N ILE A 58 -19.93 -37.08 13.63
CA ILE A 58 -20.05 -37.08 15.08
C ILE A 58 -20.37 -38.52 15.49
N ALA A 59 -19.46 -39.13 16.19
CA ALA A 59 -19.71 -40.41 16.85
C ALA A 59 -20.69 -40.16 18.02
N SER A 60 -21.81 -40.86 17.97
CA SER A 60 -22.79 -41.14 19.02
C SER A 60 -23.62 -39.97 19.60
N GLY A 61 -24.92 -40.04 19.33
CA GLY A 61 -25.97 -39.86 20.33
C GLY A 61 -26.68 -38.53 20.35
N GLU A 62 -27.96 -38.62 20.00
CA GLU A 62 -29.09 -37.76 20.30
C GLU A 62 -29.34 -36.57 19.36
N LEU A 63 -30.44 -36.72 18.64
CA LEU A 63 -31.13 -35.63 17.90
C LEU A 63 -31.69 -34.64 18.92
N MET A 64 -31.09 -33.46 18.97
CA MET A 64 -31.71 -32.31 19.64
C MET A 64 -32.71 -31.61 18.71
N SER A 65 -33.83 -31.21 19.29
CA SER A 65 -34.96 -30.55 18.59
C SER A 65 -34.59 -29.13 18.13
N ASN A 66 -35.29 -28.64 17.10
CA ASN A 66 -35.00 -27.32 16.46
C ASN A 66 -35.16 -26.09 17.41
N GLU A 67 -35.73 -26.23 18.59
CA GLU A 67 -35.85 -25.14 19.55
C GLU A 67 -34.60 -24.82 20.32
N ASP A 68 -33.67 -25.79 20.44
CA ASP A 68 -32.38 -25.58 21.12
C ASP A 68 -31.30 -24.88 20.24
N ARG A 69 -31.61 -24.60 18.97
CA ARG A 69 -30.66 -23.95 18.02
C ARG A 69 -30.67 -22.42 18.10
N GLN A 70 -31.70 -21.78 18.60
CA GLN A 70 -31.80 -20.31 18.66
C GLN A 70 -31.11 -19.70 19.88
N GLU A 71 -30.92 -20.45 20.96
CA GLU A 71 -30.25 -19.93 22.16
C GLU A 71 -28.73 -20.06 22.16
N LYS A 72 -28.12 -20.89 21.24
CA LYS A 72 -26.67 -21.08 21.18
C LYS A 72 -25.91 -20.09 20.29
N THR A 73 -26.56 -19.31 19.46
CA THR A 73 -25.92 -18.29 18.62
C THR A 73 -25.50 -17.04 19.40
N SER A 74 -26.12 -16.74 20.52
CA SER A 74 -25.72 -15.59 21.34
C SER A 74 -24.62 -15.87 22.35
N THR A 75 -24.32 -17.17 22.60
CA THR A 75 -23.25 -17.57 23.54
C THR A 75 -21.91 -17.81 22.88
N SER A 76 -21.83 -18.03 21.54
CA SER A 76 -20.56 -18.22 20.83
C SER A 76 -19.76 -16.92 20.76
N ASP A 77 -20.42 -15.77 20.56
CA ASP A 77 -19.76 -14.46 20.51
C ASP A 77 -19.19 -14.05 21.87
N VAL A 78 -19.83 -14.45 22.96
CA VAL A 78 -19.39 -14.18 24.32
C VAL A 78 -18.19 -15.09 24.70
N HIS A 79 -18.15 -16.33 24.21
CA HIS A 79 -17.05 -17.24 24.50
C HIS A 79 -15.73 -16.86 23.78
N VAL A 80 -15.80 -16.44 22.53
CA VAL A 80 -14.61 -15.98 21.79
C VAL A 80 -14.00 -14.74 22.44
N ALA A 81 -14.83 -13.79 22.89
CA ALA A 81 -14.35 -12.60 23.59
C ALA A 81 -13.69 -12.90 24.94
N THR A 82 -14.11 -13.97 25.63
CA THR A 82 -13.58 -14.36 26.95
C THR A 82 -12.20 -14.99 26.86
N GLU A 83 -11.93 -15.76 25.81
CA GLU A 83 -10.64 -16.44 25.63
C GLU A 83 -9.50 -15.50 25.21
N ILE A 84 -9.82 -14.32 24.63
CA ILE A 84 -8.82 -13.39 24.07
C ILE A 84 -8.51 -12.21 25.01
N GLY A 85 -9.16 -12.10 26.16
CA GLY A 85 -8.82 -11.07 27.16
C GLY A 85 -9.35 -9.65 26.86
N PHE A 86 -10.27 -9.48 25.88
CA PHE A 86 -10.84 -8.18 25.52
C PHE A 86 -12.05 -7.76 26.38
N ASN A 87 -12.50 -8.59 27.32
CA ASN A 87 -13.73 -8.37 28.11
C ASN A 87 -13.72 -7.12 29.00
N ASN A 88 -12.57 -6.54 29.24
CA ASN A 88 -12.43 -5.35 30.09
C ASN A 88 -12.31 -4.04 29.31
N ILE A 89 -12.27 -4.10 27.98
CA ILE A 89 -12.18 -2.88 27.15
C ILE A 89 -13.59 -2.29 27.00
N LYS A 90 -13.81 -1.15 27.67
CA LYS A 90 -15.05 -0.37 27.52
C LYS A 90 -14.92 0.59 26.35
N ILE A 91 -15.59 0.28 25.25
CA ILE A 91 -15.65 1.16 24.07
C ILE A 91 -16.98 1.90 24.12
N LYS A 92 -16.97 3.24 23.97
CA LYS A 92 -18.18 4.04 23.80
C LYS A 92 -18.94 3.56 22.56
N ASP A 93 -20.28 3.57 22.60
CA ASP A 93 -21.08 3.00 21.50
C ASP A 93 -20.79 3.65 20.15
N GLU A 94 -20.58 4.96 20.12
CA GLU A 94 -20.24 5.73 18.92
C GLU A 94 -18.88 5.35 18.31
N LEU A 95 -17.97 4.79 19.10
CA LEU A 95 -16.62 4.38 18.67
C LEU A 95 -16.54 2.90 18.30
N LYS A 96 -17.63 2.13 18.47
CA LYS A 96 -17.65 0.72 18.09
C LYS A 96 -17.54 0.54 16.59
N ILE A 97 -16.86 -0.53 16.18
CA ILE A 97 -16.72 -0.93 14.79
C ILE A 97 -17.92 -1.82 14.44
N GLU A 98 -18.67 -1.40 13.44
CA GLU A 98 -19.77 -2.15 12.88
C GLU A 98 -19.26 -3.27 11.95
N ASP A 99 -20.02 -4.38 11.86
CA ASP A 99 -19.75 -5.41 10.87
C ASP A 99 -20.03 -4.87 9.46
N SER A 100 -19.14 -5.19 8.53
CA SER A 100 -19.21 -4.78 7.13
C SER A 100 -18.47 -5.78 6.26
N ALA A 101 -18.94 -6.02 5.04
CA ALA A 101 -18.30 -6.95 4.12
C ALA A 101 -16.81 -6.58 3.91
N TYR A 102 -15.96 -7.61 3.78
CA TYR A 102 -14.56 -7.41 3.44
C TYR A 102 -14.41 -6.87 2.02
N GLN A 103 -13.57 -5.86 1.87
CA GLN A 103 -13.23 -5.26 0.57
C GLN A 103 -11.74 -4.98 0.46
N ASP A 104 -11.29 -4.56 -0.73
CA ASP A 104 -9.86 -4.27 -0.99
C ASP A 104 -9.58 -2.76 -0.95
N GLU A 105 -10.63 -1.94 -0.95
CA GLU A 105 -10.53 -0.50 -0.78
C GLU A 105 -10.52 -0.13 0.71
N LEU A 106 -9.68 0.85 1.07
CA LEU A 106 -9.61 1.37 2.43
C LEU A 106 -10.91 2.09 2.81
N ILE A 107 -11.60 1.60 3.84
CA ILE A 107 -12.83 2.22 4.33
C ILE A 107 -12.53 3.42 5.22
N GLN A 108 -11.71 3.18 6.25
CA GLN A 108 -11.33 4.16 7.28
C GLN A 108 -10.09 3.68 8.01
N TYR A 109 -9.57 4.49 8.92
CA TYR A 109 -8.63 4.02 9.92
C TYR A 109 -9.34 3.68 11.22
N VAL A 110 -8.79 2.71 11.94
CA VAL A 110 -9.22 2.28 13.27
C VAL A 110 -8.02 2.30 14.21
N LYS A 111 -8.27 2.51 15.51
CA LYS A 111 -7.25 2.56 16.55
C LYS A 111 -7.20 1.24 17.31
N CYS A 112 -6.02 0.68 17.49
CA CYS A 112 -5.80 -0.52 18.28
C CYS A 112 -5.80 -0.14 19.77
N LEU A 113 -6.74 -0.72 20.53
CA LEU A 113 -6.93 -0.42 21.96
C LEU A 113 -6.07 -1.29 22.86
N GLN A 114 -5.56 -2.41 22.35
CA GLN A 114 -4.73 -3.36 23.05
C GLN A 114 -3.84 -4.09 22.06
N THR A 115 -2.57 -4.32 22.41
CA THR A 115 -1.67 -5.16 21.58
C THR A 115 -2.27 -6.54 21.36
N GLN A 116 -2.40 -6.95 20.11
CA GLN A 116 -3.01 -8.20 19.71
C GLN A 116 -2.32 -8.83 18.50
N TYR A 117 -2.43 -10.16 18.42
CA TYR A 117 -1.90 -10.88 17.27
C TYR A 117 -2.74 -10.68 16.01
N ALA A 118 -2.08 -10.81 14.87
CA ALA A 118 -2.73 -10.87 13.57
C ALA A 118 -2.89 -12.33 13.12
N TYR A 119 -3.95 -12.59 12.36
CA TYR A 119 -4.33 -13.89 11.84
C TYR A 119 -4.29 -13.88 10.32
N GLN A 120 -3.91 -15.02 9.72
CA GLN A 120 -3.88 -15.16 8.27
C GLN A 120 -5.29 -15.21 7.65
N PHE A 121 -6.26 -15.74 8.40
CA PHE A 121 -7.68 -15.86 8.04
C PHE A 121 -8.54 -15.36 9.21
N PRO A 122 -9.82 -15.04 8.99
CA PRO A 122 -10.72 -14.57 10.06
C PRO A 122 -11.15 -15.72 10.99
N ASN A 123 -10.19 -16.32 11.69
CA ASN A 123 -10.42 -17.39 12.66
C ASN A 123 -9.24 -17.51 13.64
N ASP A 124 -9.46 -18.10 14.79
CA ASP A 124 -8.48 -18.21 15.88
C ASP A 124 -7.36 -19.23 15.62
N TYR A 125 -7.50 -20.09 14.60
CA TYR A 125 -6.54 -21.16 14.30
C TYR A 125 -5.41 -20.70 13.37
N SER A 126 -5.56 -19.54 12.75
CA SER A 126 -4.62 -19.02 11.75
C SER A 126 -3.68 -17.92 12.30
N LYS A 127 -3.44 -17.94 13.62
CA LYS A 127 -2.57 -17.00 14.31
C LYS A 127 -1.18 -16.97 13.67
N THR A 128 -0.65 -15.76 13.45
CA THR A 128 0.68 -15.53 12.90
C THR A 128 1.65 -15.04 14.00
N ASP A 129 2.90 -14.82 13.64
CA ASP A 129 3.92 -14.13 14.47
C ASP A 129 3.79 -12.61 14.44
N LYS A 130 2.94 -12.07 13.56
CA LYS A 130 2.68 -10.63 13.47
C LYS A 130 1.69 -10.19 14.54
N PHE A 131 1.84 -8.95 14.96
CA PHE A 131 0.96 -8.32 15.93
C PHE A 131 0.80 -6.82 15.63
N VAL A 132 -0.26 -6.24 16.11
CA VAL A 132 -0.53 -4.81 16.11
C VAL A 132 -0.44 -4.28 17.54
N LYS A 133 0.07 -3.07 17.71
CA LYS A 133 0.35 -2.49 19.03
C LYS A 133 -0.81 -1.61 19.48
N GLU A 134 -0.97 -1.52 20.78
CA GLU A 134 -1.84 -0.51 21.40
C GLU A 134 -1.51 0.90 20.89
N GLY A 135 -2.53 1.71 20.61
CA GLY A 135 -2.42 3.05 20.05
C GLY A 135 -2.14 3.12 18.55
N GLN A 136 -1.81 2.00 17.90
CA GLN A 136 -1.52 1.98 16.46
C GLN A 136 -2.78 2.22 15.64
N TYR A 137 -2.68 3.07 14.61
CA TYR A 137 -3.72 3.21 13.58
C TYR A 137 -3.53 2.14 12.52
N LEU A 138 -4.65 1.53 12.12
CA LEU A 138 -4.69 0.47 11.11
C LEU A 138 -5.68 0.83 10.03
N GLY A 139 -5.30 0.64 8.77
CA GLY A 139 -6.27 0.69 7.67
C GLY A 139 -7.29 -0.43 7.83
N PHE A 140 -8.58 -0.08 7.80
CA PHE A 140 -9.70 -0.99 7.98
C PHE A 140 -10.39 -1.27 6.64
N TYR A 141 -10.60 -2.54 6.34
CA TYR A 141 -11.09 -3.06 5.06
C TYR A 141 -12.32 -3.97 5.23
N GLY A 142 -13.07 -3.78 6.30
CA GLY A 142 -14.27 -4.58 6.63
C GLY A 142 -14.09 -5.43 7.87
N CYS A 143 -15.22 -5.92 8.38
CA CYS A 143 -15.28 -6.72 9.61
C CYS A 143 -16.45 -7.71 9.56
N GLU A 144 -16.16 -8.98 9.73
CA GLU A 144 -17.16 -10.06 9.79
C GLU A 144 -16.79 -11.04 10.90
N ASN A 145 -17.78 -11.59 11.56
CA ASN A 145 -17.62 -12.67 12.56
C ASN A 145 -16.59 -12.36 13.67
N GLY A 146 -16.52 -11.08 14.10
CA GLY A 146 -15.59 -10.66 15.15
C GLY A 146 -14.15 -10.39 14.68
N PHE A 147 -13.85 -10.50 13.37
CA PHE A 147 -12.54 -10.22 12.81
C PHE A 147 -12.55 -9.04 11.85
N ALA A 148 -11.68 -8.08 12.07
CA ALA A 148 -11.44 -6.94 11.19
C ALA A 148 -10.30 -7.24 10.20
N LYS A 149 -10.53 -7.00 8.90
CA LYS A 149 -9.50 -7.06 7.87
C LYS A 149 -8.68 -5.78 7.93
N VAL A 150 -7.39 -5.92 8.15
CA VAL A 150 -6.43 -4.81 8.25
C VAL A 150 -5.23 -5.05 7.36
N LYS A 151 -4.49 -3.99 7.01
CA LYS A 151 -3.24 -4.09 6.25
C LYS A 151 -2.06 -3.91 7.19
N ILE A 152 -1.15 -4.90 7.19
CA ILE A 152 0.11 -4.86 7.92
C ILE A 152 1.22 -5.10 6.89
N ASP A 153 2.16 -4.20 6.82
CA ASP A 153 3.17 -4.13 5.76
C ASP A 153 2.54 -4.23 4.37
N ASP A 154 2.33 -4.58 3.44
CA ASP A 154 1.61 -4.70 2.18
C ASP A 154 0.70 -5.92 2.08
N SER A 155 0.42 -6.59 3.19
CA SER A 155 -0.40 -7.80 3.21
C SER A 155 -1.62 -7.63 4.10
N TYR A 156 -2.71 -8.25 3.70
CA TYR A 156 -3.91 -8.29 4.52
C TYR A 156 -3.80 -9.36 5.59
N TYR A 157 -4.24 -8.98 6.79
CA TYR A 157 -4.37 -9.83 7.96
C TYR A 157 -5.70 -9.55 8.62
N TYR A 158 -6.03 -10.38 9.59
CA TYR A 158 -7.22 -10.23 10.40
C TYR A 158 -6.83 -10.05 11.86
N VAL A 159 -7.52 -9.16 12.55
CA VAL A 159 -7.34 -8.91 13.98
C VAL A 159 -8.70 -8.93 14.67
N ASN A 160 -8.74 -9.18 15.97
CA ASN A 160 -10.00 -9.21 16.69
C ASN A 160 -10.60 -7.80 16.80
N LYS A 161 -11.86 -7.63 16.36
CA LYS A 161 -12.53 -6.33 16.33
C LYS A 161 -12.74 -5.71 17.71
N TYR A 162 -12.86 -6.53 18.75
CA TYR A 162 -13.10 -6.07 20.11
C TYR A 162 -11.88 -5.38 20.74
N GLY A 163 -10.72 -5.52 20.13
CA GLY A 163 -9.51 -4.76 20.44
C GLY A 163 -9.31 -3.50 19.59
N LEU A 164 -10.33 -3.06 18.86
CA LEU A 164 -10.28 -1.90 17.97
C LEU A 164 -11.42 -0.91 18.29
N SER A 165 -11.19 0.38 17.97
CA SER A 165 -12.22 1.41 17.97
C SER A 165 -12.11 2.32 16.76
N LYS A 166 -13.16 3.06 16.43
CA LYS A 166 -13.02 4.27 15.64
C LYS A 166 -12.11 5.25 16.38
N PRO A 167 -11.39 6.15 15.69
CA PRO A 167 -10.66 7.25 16.33
C PRO A 167 -11.62 8.13 17.16
N GLU A 168 -11.12 8.78 18.19
CA GLU A 168 -11.87 9.78 18.93
C GLU A 168 -11.98 11.09 18.12
N ALA A 169 -12.91 11.96 18.50
CA ALA A 169 -13.07 13.27 17.86
C ALA A 169 -11.75 14.07 17.90
N GLY A 170 -11.33 14.57 16.75
CA GLY A 170 -10.04 15.25 16.56
C GLY A 170 -8.85 14.33 16.25
N GLU A 171 -9.07 13.02 16.22
CA GLU A 171 -8.10 12.03 15.75
C GLU A 171 -8.55 11.38 14.42
N ASP A 172 -9.61 11.90 13.80
CA ASP A 172 -10.18 11.35 12.57
C ASP A 172 -9.22 11.53 11.39
N ILE A 173 -8.98 10.44 10.67
CA ILE A 173 -8.21 10.46 9.43
C ILE A 173 -9.19 10.49 8.26
N LYS A 174 -9.15 11.57 7.48
CA LYS A 174 -10.05 11.73 6.33
C LYS A 174 -9.69 10.74 5.23
N VAL A 175 -10.59 9.80 4.96
CA VAL A 175 -10.47 8.85 3.84
C VAL A 175 -11.60 9.10 2.86
N VAL A 176 -11.29 9.25 1.58
CA VAL A 176 -12.25 9.41 0.49
C VAL A 176 -11.77 8.56 -0.68
N ASN A 177 -12.64 7.71 -1.21
CA ASN A 177 -12.33 6.79 -2.31
C ASN A 177 -11.02 6.01 -2.05
N GLY A 178 -10.87 5.46 -0.83
CA GLY A 178 -9.70 4.70 -0.43
C GLY A 178 -8.41 5.50 -0.23
N LEU A 179 -8.43 6.81 -0.43
CA LEU A 179 -7.26 7.70 -0.29
C LEU A 179 -7.35 8.53 0.98
N VAL A 180 -6.23 8.62 1.70
CA VAL A 180 -6.08 9.58 2.81
C VAL A 180 -5.95 10.98 2.24
N TYR A 181 -6.82 11.89 2.67
CA TYR A 181 -6.73 13.32 2.35
C TYR A 181 -6.21 14.09 3.55
N VAL A 182 -5.24 14.94 3.32
CA VAL A 182 -4.56 15.75 4.35
C VAL A 182 -4.58 17.22 3.96
N SER A 183 -4.89 18.09 4.90
CA SER A 183 -4.81 19.54 4.78
C SER A 183 -4.86 20.17 6.18
N GLU A 184 -4.78 21.51 6.27
CA GLU A 184 -5.01 22.22 7.54
C GLU A 184 -6.40 21.91 8.16
N ALA A 185 -7.42 21.69 7.33
CA ALA A 185 -8.78 21.33 7.77
C ALA A 185 -8.92 19.86 8.19
N TYR A 186 -8.03 18.99 7.72
CA TYR A 186 -8.03 17.55 7.98
C TYR A 186 -6.62 17.08 8.37
N PRO A 187 -6.10 17.52 9.53
CA PRO A 187 -4.79 17.15 9.98
C PRO A 187 -4.73 15.68 10.42
N LEU A 188 -3.56 15.08 10.27
CA LEU A 188 -3.29 13.72 10.76
C LEU A 188 -2.91 13.74 12.24
N PRO A 189 -3.35 12.74 13.02
CA PRO A 189 -2.94 12.61 14.43
C PRO A 189 -1.42 12.42 14.59
N ALA A 190 -0.89 12.89 15.72
CA ALA A 190 0.54 12.79 16.02
C ALA A 190 1.07 11.34 16.04
N ASN A 191 0.24 10.40 16.48
CA ASN A 191 0.59 8.98 16.55
C ASN A 191 0.18 8.17 15.29
N PHE A 192 -0.25 8.85 14.21
CA PHE A 192 -0.40 8.22 12.91
C PHE A 192 0.97 8.07 12.25
N ASP A 193 1.53 6.87 12.31
CA ASP A 193 2.89 6.53 11.89
C ASP A 193 2.90 5.28 10.97
N PRO A 194 2.41 5.40 9.73
CA PRO A 194 2.39 4.28 8.79
C PRO A 194 3.77 3.95 8.21
N GLY A 195 4.74 4.85 8.30
CA GLY A 195 6.00 4.76 7.57
C GLY A 195 5.82 4.95 6.06
N VAL A 196 6.89 4.69 5.29
CA VAL A 196 6.82 4.73 3.81
C VAL A 196 5.91 3.63 3.28
N ASP A 197 4.94 3.98 2.43
CA ASP A 197 4.13 2.98 1.72
C ASP A 197 5.00 2.18 0.74
N LYS A 198 5.06 0.86 0.96
CA LYS A 198 5.93 -0.02 0.19
C LYS A 198 5.47 -0.19 -1.27
N THR A 199 4.17 -0.04 -1.54
CA THR A 199 3.63 -0.08 -2.91
C THR A 199 4.04 1.17 -3.66
N ALA A 200 3.90 2.34 -3.05
CA ALA A 200 4.38 3.61 -3.61
C ALA A 200 5.90 3.58 -3.85
N ARG A 201 6.68 3.03 -2.89
CA ARG A 201 8.13 2.90 -3.05
C ARG A 201 8.51 1.99 -4.21
N ARG A 202 7.85 0.83 -4.36
CA ARG A 202 8.09 -0.07 -5.51
C ARG A 202 7.69 0.57 -6.83
N ALA A 203 6.59 1.32 -6.87
CA ALA A 203 6.16 2.06 -8.05
C ALA A 203 7.21 3.10 -8.46
N PHE A 204 7.75 3.86 -7.49
CA PHE A 204 8.87 4.78 -7.75
C PHE A 204 10.10 4.07 -8.32
N GLU A 205 10.55 2.95 -7.72
CA GLU A 205 11.72 2.23 -8.23
C GLU A 205 11.53 1.70 -9.65
N THR A 206 10.31 1.27 -10.00
CA THR A 206 9.97 0.86 -11.37
C THR A 206 10.03 2.06 -12.32
N MET A 207 9.41 3.17 -11.96
CA MET A 207 9.43 4.43 -12.71
C MET A 207 10.85 4.91 -12.93
N ARG A 208 11.68 4.97 -11.89
CA ARG A 208 13.09 5.38 -11.95
C ARG A 208 13.92 4.49 -12.88
N GLN A 209 13.68 3.15 -12.88
CA GLN A 209 14.35 2.23 -13.78
C GLN A 209 14.00 2.49 -15.25
N ASP A 210 12.75 2.79 -15.55
CA ASP A 210 12.32 3.12 -16.91
C ASP A 210 12.89 4.47 -17.37
N MET A 211 12.93 5.47 -16.49
CA MET A 211 13.61 6.74 -16.73
C MET A 211 15.12 6.53 -17.03
N ALA A 212 15.80 5.70 -16.24
CA ALA A 212 17.23 5.41 -16.45
C ALA A 212 17.50 4.74 -17.81
N ARG A 213 16.57 3.94 -18.35
CA ARG A 213 16.69 3.34 -19.70
C ARG A 213 16.75 4.36 -20.82
N VAL A 214 16.19 5.54 -20.59
CA VAL A 214 16.22 6.67 -21.54
C VAL A 214 17.22 7.76 -21.15
N GLY A 215 18.09 7.46 -20.17
CA GLY A 215 19.21 8.34 -19.78
C GLY A 215 18.83 9.43 -18.78
N LEU A 216 17.68 9.32 -18.10
CA LEU A 216 17.23 10.24 -17.08
C LEU A 216 17.55 9.73 -15.66
N ASP A 217 17.91 10.63 -14.73
CA ASP A 217 18.27 10.30 -13.36
C ASP A 217 17.33 11.00 -12.36
N LEU A 218 16.37 10.26 -11.83
CA LEU A 218 15.43 10.75 -10.82
C LEU A 218 15.81 10.22 -9.44
N ARG A 219 15.82 11.11 -8.44
CA ARG A 219 16.15 10.83 -7.05
C ARG A 219 15.05 11.30 -6.12
N ILE A 220 14.98 10.71 -4.92
CA ILE A 220 14.10 11.16 -3.85
C ILE A 220 14.88 12.11 -2.93
N ALA A 221 14.35 13.32 -2.74
CA ALA A 221 14.83 14.29 -1.77
C ALA A 221 14.22 14.03 -0.38
N SER A 222 12.94 13.65 -0.34
CA SER A 222 12.17 13.33 0.85
C SER A 222 11.10 12.29 0.52
N ASP A 223 10.82 11.41 1.46
CA ASP A 223 9.68 10.48 1.42
C ASP A 223 8.85 10.63 2.71
N TYR A 224 8.68 9.59 3.52
CA TYR A 224 7.94 9.68 4.77
C TYR A 224 8.58 10.63 5.77
N ARG A 225 7.77 11.54 6.33
CA ARG A 225 8.11 12.40 7.47
C ARG A 225 7.00 12.30 8.52
N GLY A 226 7.32 11.75 9.68
CA GLY A 226 6.38 11.67 10.79
C GLY A 226 6.10 13.02 11.43
N TYR A 227 5.03 13.11 12.21
CA TYR A 227 4.51 14.31 12.84
C TYR A 227 5.57 15.18 13.53
N GLU A 228 6.41 14.56 14.38
CA GLU A 228 7.44 15.30 15.13
C GLU A 228 8.56 15.83 14.23
N LEU A 229 8.97 15.08 13.21
CA LEU A 229 10.01 15.51 12.28
C LEU A 229 9.51 16.69 11.46
N GLU A 230 8.29 16.59 10.92
CA GLU A 230 7.66 17.66 10.15
C GLU A 230 7.59 18.96 10.97
N GLY A 231 7.11 18.88 12.21
CA GLY A 231 7.04 20.07 13.10
C GLY A 231 8.41 20.69 13.36
N LYS A 232 9.45 19.89 13.60
CA LYS A 232 10.81 20.39 13.78
C LYS A 232 11.36 21.09 12.54
N MET A 233 11.09 20.54 11.36
CA MET A 233 11.50 21.14 10.08
C MET A 233 10.75 22.45 9.82
N HIS A 234 9.44 22.48 10.06
CA HIS A 234 8.64 23.70 9.97
C HIS A 234 9.13 24.80 10.91
N ASP A 235 9.37 24.49 12.19
CA ASP A 235 9.87 25.43 13.19
C ASP A 235 11.28 25.95 12.85
N ALA A 236 12.08 25.14 12.14
CA ALA A 236 13.39 25.54 11.64
C ALA A 236 13.31 26.40 10.35
N GLY A 237 12.12 26.56 9.76
CA GLY A 237 11.92 27.32 8.53
C GLY A 237 12.43 26.59 7.28
N GLU A 238 12.44 25.25 7.27
CA GLU A 238 12.80 24.46 6.08
C GLU A 238 11.82 24.73 4.95
N VAL A 239 12.34 24.79 3.72
CA VAL A 239 11.60 25.28 2.53
C VAL A 239 10.36 24.43 2.19
N ASP A 240 10.37 23.16 2.55
CA ASP A 240 9.35 22.18 2.16
C ASP A 240 8.68 21.55 3.38
N ALA A 241 8.62 22.25 4.50
CA ALA A 241 8.01 21.76 5.71
C ALA A 241 6.67 22.43 5.99
N GLU A 242 5.69 21.61 6.31
CA GLU A 242 4.33 22.01 6.68
C GLU A 242 4.17 22.03 8.22
N VAL A 243 3.08 22.60 8.69
CA VAL A 243 2.67 22.45 10.08
C VAL A 243 2.52 20.96 10.41
N ALA A 244 2.96 20.53 11.59
CA ALA A 244 2.87 19.13 11.99
C ALA A 244 1.42 18.60 11.87
N GLY A 245 1.26 17.47 11.22
CA GLY A 245 -0.05 16.86 10.93
C GLY A 245 -0.69 17.31 9.64
N THR A 246 -0.23 18.37 8.97
CA THR A 246 -0.85 18.85 7.73
C THR A 246 -0.11 18.42 6.47
N SER A 247 1.04 17.76 6.62
CA SER A 247 1.89 17.31 5.53
C SER A 247 1.45 15.95 4.96
N GLU A 248 1.38 15.85 3.63
CA GLU A 248 1.14 14.58 2.94
C GLU A 248 2.27 13.55 3.13
N HIS A 249 3.48 13.99 3.49
CA HIS A 249 4.59 13.09 3.79
C HIS A 249 4.29 12.16 4.98
N GLN A 250 3.45 12.58 5.92
CA GLN A 250 3.01 11.74 7.03
C GLN A 250 2.12 10.57 6.58
N THR A 251 1.53 10.62 5.38
CA THR A 251 0.78 9.48 4.82
C THR A 251 1.67 8.33 4.34
N GLY A 252 2.96 8.58 4.14
CA GLY A 252 3.91 7.63 3.55
C GLY A 252 3.78 7.45 2.04
N THR A 253 2.88 8.20 1.38
CA THR A 253 2.60 8.10 -0.06
C THR A 253 3.02 9.33 -0.85
N ALA A 254 3.57 10.36 -0.20
CA ALA A 254 4.14 11.54 -0.85
C ALA A 254 5.67 11.44 -0.95
N PHE A 255 6.21 11.93 -2.06
CA PHE A 255 7.63 11.88 -2.39
C PHE A 255 8.04 13.19 -3.07
N ASP A 256 9.17 13.75 -2.63
CA ASP A 256 9.80 14.86 -3.33
C ASP A 256 10.87 14.35 -4.26
N PHE A 257 10.70 14.62 -5.55
CA PHE A 257 11.64 14.21 -6.58
C PHE A 257 12.61 15.33 -6.94
N PHE A 258 13.81 14.95 -7.32
CA PHE A 258 14.80 15.90 -7.83
C PHE A 258 15.78 15.21 -8.79
N THR A 259 16.51 16.02 -9.56
CA THR A 259 17.73 15.65 -10.25
C THR A 259 18.85 16.59 -9.79
N GLU A 260 20.07 16.36 -10.23
CA GLU A 260 21.25 17.10 -9.75
C GLU A 260 21.05 18.62 -9.86
N GLY A 261 21.24 19.34 -8.76
CA GLY A 261 21.15 20.81 -8.67
C GLY A 261 19.72 21.39 -8.65
N THR A 262 18.67 20.53 -8.51
CA THR A 262 17.25 20.96 -8.58
C THR A 262 16.45 20.69 -7.32
N LYS A 263 17.11 20.26 -6.23
CA LYS A 263 16.41 19.95 -4.98
C LYS A 263 15.69 21.20 -4.42
N TYR A 264 14.37 21.09 -4.24
CA TYR A 264 13.47 22.11 -3.70
C TYR A 264 13.56 23.48 -4.41
N ASN A 265 13.66 23.48 -5.76
CA ASN A 265 13.64 24.73 -6.50
C ASN A 265 13.03 24.58 -7.90
N ASP A 266 12.59 25.72 -8.47
CA ASP A 266 11.87 25.80 -9.75
C ASP A 266 12.68 25.35 -10.97
N LYS A 267 13.98 25.12 -10.82
CA LYS A 267 14.81 24.59 -11.92
C LYS A 267 14.40 23.16 -12.29
N PHE A 268 13.73 22.44 -11.40
CA PHE A 268 13.23 21.10 -11.69
C PHE A 268 12.24 21.11 -12.84
N GLU A 269 11.35 22.10 -12.97
CA GLU A 269 10.40 22.23 -14.09
C GLU A 269 11.09 22.31 -15.46
N ALA A 270 12.32 22.82 -15.53
CA ALA A 270 13.06 22.94 -16.79
C ALA A 270 13.77 21.65 -17.22
N THR A 271 13.81 20.62 -16.38
CA THR A 271 14.54 19.38 -16.62
C THR A 271 13.84 18.44 -17.60
N ALA A 272 14.58 17.52 -18.18
CA ALA A 272 14.02 16.44 -19.01
C ALA A 272 13.25 15.43 -18.15
N GLU A 273 13.67 15.25 -16.88
CA GLU A 273 13.02 14.39 -15.90
C GLU A 273 11.59 14.89 -15.59
N TYR A 274 11.42 16.17 -15.32
CA TYR A 274 10.09 16.73 -15.07
C TYR A 274 9.16 16.59 -16.30
N LYS A 275 9.67 16.87 -17.50
CA LYS A 275 8.88 16.70 -18.73
C LYS A 275 8.45 15.25 -18.92
N TRP A 276 9.35 14.32 -18.64
CA TRP A 276 9.03 12.90 -18.71
C TRP A 276 7.99 12.51 -17.65
N LEU A 277 8.11 13.02 -16.43
CA LEU A 277 7.14 12.77 -15.35
C LEU A 277 5.76 13.31 -15.70
N ALA A 278 5.66 14.50 -16.26
CA ALA A 278 4.40 15.09 -16.70
C ALA A 278 3.62 14.20 -17.70
N GLU A 279 4.32 13.39 -18.51
CA GLU A 279 3.73 12.51 -19.51
C GLU A 279 3.57 11.06 -19.04
N ASN A 280 4.24 10.67 -17.94
CA ASN A 280 4.38 9.25 -17.62
C ASN A 280 4.11 8.89 -16.15
N ALA A 281 4.22 9.80 -15.19
CA ALA A 281 4.13 9.51 -13.77
C ALA A 281 2.81 8.79 -13.39
N TYR A 282 1.70 9.16 -14.03
CA TYR A 282 0.39 8.53 -13.81
C TYR A 282 0.37 7.03 -14.13
N LYS A 283 1.21 6.54 -15.06
CA LYS A 283 1.32 5.12 -15.42
C LYS A 283 1.88 4.27 -14.27
N TYR A 284 2.53 4.92 -13.32
CA TYR A 284 3.10 4.34 -12.11
C TYR A 284 2.29 4.67 -10.85
N GLY A 285 1.15 5.36 -11.02
CA GLY A 285 0.25 5.71 -9.93
C GLY A 285 0.61 7.02 -9.22
N PHE A 286 1.49 7.85 -9.78
CA PHE A 286 1.86 9.15 -9.22
C PHE A 286 1.17 10.31 -9.95
N ILE A 287 0.82 11.32 -9.18
CA ILE A 287 0.37 12.62 -9.66
C ILE A 287 1.33 13.72 -9.20
N GLU A 288 1.54 14.76 -10.00
CA GLU A 288 2.05 16.02 -9.51
C GLU A 288 0.99 16.64 -8.60
N ARG A 289 1.30 16.77 -7.31
CA ARG A 289 0.28 17.10 -6.31
C ARG A 289 -0.17 18.54 -6.34
N TYR A 290 0.77 19.45 -6.57
CA TYR A 290 0.55 20.89 -6.56
C TYR A 290 1.00 21.53 -7.88
N PRO A 291 0.27 21.24 -8.99
CA PRO A 291 0.63 21.72 -10.32
C PRO A 291 0.40 23.23 -10.46
N LYS A 292 1.27 23.86 -11.20
CA LYS A 292 1.21 25.30 -11.49
C LYS A 292 -0.08 25.69 -12.20
N GLY A 293 -0.69 26.78 -11.73
CA GLY A 293 -1.98 27.28 -12.25
C GLY A 293 -3.21 26.61 -11.65
N LYS A 294 -3.04 25.73 -10.69
CA LYS A 294 -4.11 25.05 -9.93
C LYS A 294 -4.13 25.44 -8.44
N GLU A 295 -3.40 26.48 -8.03
CA GLU A 295 -3.26 26.91 -6.65
C GLU A 295 -4.60 27.26 -5.98
N ASN A 296 -5.57 27.73 -6.78
CA ASN A 296 -6.95 28.00 -6.33
C ASN A 296 -7.78 26.73 -6.07
N LYS A 297 -7.27 25.56 -6.48
CA LYS A 297 -7.91 24.24 -6.28
C LYS A 297 -7.23 23.46 -5.16
N THR A 298 -5.91 23.49 -5.18
CA THR A 298 -5.09 22.77 -4.20
C THR A 298 -4.94 23.52 -2.89
N HIS A 299 -5.25 24.84 -2.88
CA HIS A 299 -5.00 25.76 -1.76
C HIS A 299 -3.54 25.79 -1.32
N HIS A 300 -2.63 25.38 -2.21
CA HIS A 300 -1.20 25.26 -1.96
C HIS A 300 -0.41 25.93 -3.09
N LYS A 301 0.77 26.43 -2.79
CA LYS A 301 1.70 26.94 -3.82
C LYS A 301 2.15 25.79 -4.72
N ALA A 302 2.41 26.09 -5.98
CA ALA A 302 2.94 25.09 -6.91
C ALA A 302 4.28 24.51 -6.42
N GLN A 303 4.42 23.20 -6.51
CA GLN A 303 5.62 22.45 -6.14
C GLN A 303 5.87 21.37 -7.18
N ALA A 304 6.69 21.65 -8.17
CA ALA A 304 6.99 20.74 -9.27
C ALA A 304 7.69 19.44 -8.83
N TRP A 305 8.28 19.42 -7.64
CA TRP A 305 8.97 18.27 -7.07
C TRP A 305 8.07 17.35 -6.26
N HIS A 306 6.91 17.83 -5.78
CA HIS A 306 6.05 17.09 -4.86
C HIS A 306 5.06 16.19 -5.60
N TYR A 307 5.23 14.88 -5.45
CA TYR A 307 4.42 13.85 -6.08
C TYR A 307 3.70 13.00 -5.05
N ARG A 308 2.43 12.69 -5.33
CA ARG A 308 1.59 11.85 -4.50
C ARG A 308 1.26 10.53 -5.23
N PHE A 309 1.48 9.41 -4.55
CA PHE A 309 1.00 8.11 -5.02
C PHE A 309 -0.48 7.94 -4.65
N VAL A 310 -1.31 7.71 -5.65
CA VAL A 310 -2.76 7.51 -5.54
C VAL A 310 -3.23 6.20 -6.17
N GLY A 311 -2.29 5.39 -6.68
CA GLY A 311 -2.59 4.18 -7.45
C GLY A 311 -2.81 4.47 -8.95
N VAL A 312 -2.55 3.46 -9.79
CA VAL A 312 -2.49 3.63 -11.25
C VAL A 312 -3.84 4.06 -11.84
N GLU A 313 -4.93 3.48 -11.37
CA GLU A 313 -6.28 3.77 -11.89
C GLU A 313 -6.69 5.21 -11.59
N ASN A 314 -6.57 5.64 -10.33
CA ASN A 314 -6.88 7.01 -9.90
C ASN A 314 -5.97 8.04 -10.59
N ALA A 315 -4.66 7.77 -10.67
CA ALA A 315 -3.72 8.67 -11.32
C ALA A 315 -4.01 8.83 -12.81
N ARG A 316 -4.43 7.76 -13.49
CA ARG A 316 -4.85 7.80 -14.90
C ARG A 316 -6.11 8.66 -15.08
N GLU A 317 -7.14 8.43 -14.26
CA GLU A 317 -8.38 9.22 -14.33
C GLU A 317 -8.11 10.71 -14.10
N MET A 318 -7.26 11.02 -13.11
CA MET A 318 -6.87 12.41 -12.83
C MET A 318 -6.08 13.03 -14.00
N TYR A 319 -5.17 12.27 -14.61
CA TYR A 319 -4.39 12.71 -15.76
C TYR A 319 -5.27 12.95 -16.99
N ASP A 320 -6.11 11.99 -17.36
CA ASP A 320 -6.97 12.04 -18.53
C ASP A 320 -7.99 13.20 -18.47
N ASN A 321 -8.41 13.58 -17.26
CA ASN A 321 -9.38 14.66 -17.01
C ASN A 321 -8.74 15.96 -16.47
N ASN A 322 -7.43 16.02 -16.35
CA ASN A 322 -6.67 17.16 -15.80
C ASN A 322 -7.19 17.61 -14.42
N LEU A 323 -7.41 16.68 -13.49
CA LEU A 323 -7.95 16.94 -12.16
C LEU A 323 -6.83 17.06 -11.12
N THR A 324 -7.01 17.96 -10.13
CA THR A 324 -6.26 17.90 -8.88
C THR A 324 -6.85 16.82 -7.96
N LEU A 325 -6.15 16.49 -6.87
CA LEU A 325 -6.65 15.54 -5.88
C LEU A 325 -7.99 16.01 -5.27
N GLU A 326 -8.13 17.32 -4.99
CA GLU A 326 -9.36 17.92 -4.48
C GLU A 326 -10.53 17.76 -5.45
N GLU A 327 -10.29 18.06 -6.73
CA GLU A 327 -11.30 17.92 -7.78
C GLU A 327 -11.73 16.45 -7.95
N PHE A 328 -10.77 15.52 -7.93
CA PHE A 328 -11.03 14.08 -8.01
C PHE A 328 -11.83 13.56 -6.80
N LEU A 329 -11.45 13.96 -5.59
CA LEU A 329 -12.13 13.56 -4.35
C LEU A 329 -13.41 14.36 -4.07
N LYS A 330 -13.70 15.40 -4.87
CA LYS A 330 -14.84 16.32 -4.68
C LYS A 330 -14.81 16.98 -3.30
N ILE A 331 -13.63 17.38 -2.86
CA ILE A 331 -13.41 18.13 -1.63
C ILE A 331 -13.26 19.60 -2.02
N SER A 332 -14.06 20.47 -1.41
CA SER A 332 -14.06 21.93 -1.63
C SER A 332 -13.47 22.65 -0.42
#